data_c3233c8689ac7c905b61e90f5163f760
#
_entry.id   c3233c8689ac7c905b61e90f5163f760
#
_cell.length_a   1.000
_cell.length_b   1.000
_cell.length_c   1.000
_cell.angle_alpha   90.00
_cell.angle_beta   90.00
_cell.angle_gamma   90.00
#
_symmetry.space_group_name_H-M   'P 1'
#
loop_
_entity.id
_entity.type
_entity.pdbx_description
1 polymer ?
#
loop_
_entity_poly.entity_id
_entity_poly.type
_entity_poly.pdbx_seq_one_letter_code
_entity_poly.pdbx_strand_id
1 'polypeptide(L)'
;MSRLHQTAGALAFVLSIAPGPAANAQSADPVKLAIGVDAAYVAIYLSKQDKLFEKHGVNVELVQFTQGGDALDAVAAGLMPMGGAAEPTTLIRAARTDIKVLGIYGQSGSYIKFVAKPGITDPKQAKRLGIVPGSVSEFSTEQMLIKYAIDPKSVELVKAGPPEFPALLARGDVDGYFLWEPWPTNGVKQGGTVLLTSGDVGYAYNMWLAASGPWLADHQADAKAILAALAEACAIVRADPAKGAAAVQAEAKIPAATALATLKDIQCTVRDFTPADMATYEKIADFLAARKITPGKVDLSKIIQQGFYVPQ
;
A
#
# COMPACT_ATOMS: atom_id res chain seq x y z
N MET A 1 -5.37 9.99 95.46
CA MET A 1 -6.21 9.39 94.37
C MET A 1 -5.90 10.12 93.09
N SER A 2 -4.99 9.58 92.32
CA SER A 2 -4.49 10.19 91.06
C SER A 2 -4.98 9.38 89.87
N ARG A 3 -5.69 9.96 88.93
CA ARG A 3 -6.14 9.33 87.70
C ARG A 3 -5.17 9.71 86.57
N LEU A 4 -4.47 8.75 86.06
CA LEU A 4 -3.70 8.84 84.82
C LEU A 4 -4.66 8.83 83.57
N HIS A 5 -4.50 9.81 82.73
CA HIS A 5 -5.12 9.83 81.41
C HIS A 5 -4.09 9.33 80.39
N GLN A 6 -4.40 8.23 79.75
CA GLN A 6 -3.67 7.72 78.59
C GLN A 6 -4.28 8.32 77.33
N THR A 7 -3.49 9.10 76.62
CA THR A 7 -3.83 9.57 75.22
C THR A 7 -3.26 8.59 74.20
N ALA A 8 -4.16 7.89 73.47
CA ALA A 8 -3.79 7.05 72.33
C ALA A 8 -3.66 7.93 71.09
N GLY A 9 -2.46 8.03 70.53
CA GLY A 9 -2.21 8.67 69.24
C GLY A 9 -2.47 7.68 68.09
N ALA A 10 -3.44 8.00 67.25
CA ALA A 10 -3.69 7.24 66.02
C ALA A 10 -2.75 7.73 64.91
N LEU A 11 -1.82 6.87 64.46
CA LEU A 11 -1.00 7.09 63.26
C LEU A 11 -1.84 6.78 62.03
N ALA A 12 -2.23 7.78 61.25
CA ALA A 12 -2.85 7.58 59.94
C ALA A 12 -1.78 7.30 58.89
N PHE A 13 -1.76 6.07 58.37
CA PHE A 13 -0.91 5.68 57.24
C PHE A 13 -1.60 6.13 55.94
N VAL A 14 -1.09 7.18 55.28
CA VAL A 14 -1.54 7.60 53.95
C VAL A 14 -0.85 6.72 52.92
N LEU A 15 -1.59 5.76 52.38
CA LEU A 15 -1.14 4.95 51.21
C LEU A 15 -1.18 5.83 49.97
N SER A 16 -0.03 6.28 49.49
CA SER A 16 0.10 6.92 48.17
C SER A 16 -0.01 5.87 47.09
N ILE A 17 -1.16 5.80 46.42
CA ILE A 17 -1.34 5.00 45.19
C ILE A 17 -0.70 5.79 44.06
N ALA A 18 0.50 5.40 43.63
CA ALA A 18 1.09 5.88 42.40
C ALA A 18 0.25 5.37 41.22
N PRO A 19 -0.11 6.21 40.22
CA PRO A 19 -0.76 5.71 39.03
C PRO A 19 0.23 4.82 38.28
N GLY A 20 -0.09 3.52 38.17
CA GLY A 20 0.63 2.59 37.33
C GLY A 20 0.54 3.02 35.86
N PRO A 21 1.50 2.61 35.01
CA PRO A 21 1.42 2.89 33.58
C PRO A 21 0.08 2.37 33.06
N ALA A 22 -0.66 3.24 32.36
CA ALA A 22 -1.90 2.86 31.70
C ALA A 22 -1.55 1.71 30.71
N ALA A 23 -1.96 0.51 31.07
CA ALA A 23 -1.97 -0.59 30.12
C ALA A 23 -2.86 -0.14 28.96
N ASN A 24 -2.28 0.02 27.75
CA ASN A 24 -3.05 0.20 26.55
C ASN A 24 -4.01 -1.00 26.47
N ALA A 25 -5.28 -0.76 26.72
CA ALA A 25 -6.31 -1.76 26.53
C ALA A 25 -6.32 -2.06 25.02
N GLN A 26 -5.74 -3.20 24.65
CA GLN A 26 -5.80 -3.73 23.30
C GLN A 26 -7.27 -3.85 22.94
N SER A 27 -7.68 -3.28 21.82
CA SER A 27 -9.05 -3.39 21.30
C SER A 27 -9.43 -4.89 21.30
N ALA A 28 -10.56 -5.25 21.90
CA ALA A 28 -11.02 -6.64 22.00
C ALA A 28 -11.24 -7.24 20.61
N ASP A 29 -11.62 -6.43 19.63
CA ASP A 29 -11.83 -6.83 18.23
C ASP A 29 -10.62 -6.46 17.37
N PRO A 30 -10.17 -7.37 16.47
CA PRO A 30 -9.04 -7.12 15.59
C PRO A 30 -9.37 -6.01 14.58
N VAL A 31 -8.38 -5.14 14.33
CA VAL A 31 -8.43 -4.17 13.23
C VAL A 31 -8.30 -4.92 11.91
N LYS A 32 -9.34 -4.90 11.09
CA LYS A 32 -9.31 -5.51 9.76
C LYS A 32 -8.53 -4.63 8.80
N LEU A 33 -7.45 -5.18 8.23
CA LEU A 33 -6.61 -4.51 7.24
C LEU A 33 -6.79 -5.17 5.87
N ALA A 34 -7.45 -4.44 4.96
CA ALA A 34 -7.73 -4.88 3.60
C ALA A 34 -6.51 -4.65 2.70
N ILE A 35 -6.10 -5.70 1.98
CA ILE A 35 -4.95 -5.66 1.06
C ILE A 35 -5.24 -6.47 -0.22
N GLY A 36 -4.46 -6.21 -1.27
CA GLY A 36 -4.43 -7.08 -2.46
C GLY A 36 -3.46 -8.24 -2.29
N VAL A 37 -3.35 -9.09 -3.33
CA VAL A 37 -2.34 -10.15 -3.43
C VAL A 37 -1.18 -9.66 -4.28
N ASP A 38 -0.06 -9.29 -3.62
CA ASP A 38 1.09 -8.65 -4.26
C ASP A 38 2.31 -8.74 -3.34
N ALA A 39 3.52 -8.87 -3.89
CA ALA A 39 4.76 -8.88 -3.11
C ALA A 39 5.06 -7.51 -2.44
N ALA A 40 4.49 -6.42 -2.92
CA ALA A 40 4.66 -5.09 -2.32
C ALA A 40 4.03 -4.95 -0.93
N TYR A 41 3.15 -5.89 -0.54
CA TYR A 41 2.61 -5.97 0.83
C TYR A 41 3.55 -6.68 1.83
N VAL A 42 4.81 -6.90 1.48
CA VAL A 42 5.79 -7.67 2.28
C VAL A 42 5.86 -7.22 3.75
N ALA A 43 5.84 -5.91 4.01
CA ALA A 43 5.85 -5.38 5.38
C ALA A 43 4.64 -5.87 6.19
N ILE A 44 3.46 -5.89 5.57
CA ILE A 44 2.20 -6.34 6.19
C ILE A 44 2.24 -7.84 6.45
N TYR A 45 2.67 -8.64 5.46
CA TYR A 45 2.80 -10.08 5.61
C TYR A 45 3.78 -10.48 6.71
N LEU A 46 4.96 -9.83 6.73
CA LEU A 46 5.97 -10.10 7.75
C LEU A 46 5.51 -9.65 9.13
N SER A 47 4.82 -8.51 9.23
CA SER A 47 4.26 -8.05 10.51
C SER A 47 3.28 -9.06 11.10
N LYS A 48 2.46 -9.70 10.27
CA LYS A 48 1.56 -10.77 10.71
C LYS A 48 2.34 -12.01 11.16
N GLN A 49 3.31 -12.49 10.37
CA GLN A 49 4.05 -13.72 10.65
C GLN A 49 4.91 -13.62 11.91
N ASP A 50 5.60 -12.49 12.08
CA ASP A 50 6.48 -12.26 13.23
C ASP A 50 5.73 -11.66 14.43
N LYS A 51 4.40 -11.55 14.36
CA LYS A 51 3.54 -10.96 15.42
C LYS A 51 3.98 -9.55 15.81
N LEU A 52 4.42 -8.76 14.81
CA LEU A 52 4.86 -7.38 15.07
C LEU A 52 3.68 -6.47 15.39
N PHE A 53 2.49 -6.76 14.86
CA PHE A 53 1.29 -6.01 15.22
C PHE A 53 1.01 -6.13 16.71
N GLU A 54 0.99 -7.35 17.24
CA GLU A 54 0.78 -7.61 18.67
C GLU A 54 1.92 -7.02 19.52
N LYS A 55 3.17 -7.12 19.05
CA LYS A 55 4.33 -6.49 19.69
C LYS A 55 4.17 -4.98 19.85
N HIS A 56 3.56 -4.33 18.87
CA HIS A 56 3.26 -2.89 18.89
C HIS A 56 1.90 -2.55 19.54
N GLY A 57 1.23 -3.54 20.15
CA GLY A 57 0.03 -3.32 20.95
C GLY A 57 -1.27 -3.24 20.15
N VAL A 58 -1.32 -3.74 18.91
CA VAL A 58 -2.52 -3.79 18.09
C VAL A 58 -2.78 -5.21 17.59
N ASN A 59 -4.04 -5.63 17.60
CA ASN A 59 -4.46 -6.89 16.99
C ASN A 59 -4.96 -6.63 15.57
N VAL A 60 -4.41 -7.32 14.56
CA VAL A 60 -4.73 -7.10 13.15
C VAL A 60 -5.17 -8.39 12.48
N GLU A 61 -6.33 -8.34 11.82
CA GLU A 61 -6.81 -9.37 10.90
C GLU A 61 -6.56 -8.92 9.46
N LEU A 62 -5.76 -9.69 8.69
CA LEU A 62 -5.56 -9.41 7.27
C LEU A 62 -6.71 -9.96 6.45
N VAL A 63 -7.35 -9.09 5.64
CA VAL A 63 -8.39 -9.48 4.69
C VAL A 63 -7.86 -9.27 3.28
N GLN A 64 -7.65 -10.37 2.54
CA GLN A 64 -7.06 -10.34 1.21
C GLN A 64 -8.14 -10.27 0.12
N PHE A 65 -7.94 -9.38 -0.83
CA PHE A 65 -8.72 -9.20 -2.06
C PHE A 65 -7.84 -9.53 -3.26
N THR A 66 -8.43 -9.66 -4.44
CA THR A 66 -7.67 -9.94 -5.68
C THR A 66 -6.64 -8.84 -5.98
N GLN A 67 -6.97 -7.59 -5.69
CA GLN A 67 -6.12 -6.42 -5.92
C GLN A 67 -6.40 -5.31 -4.90
N GLY A 68 -5.49 -4.34 -4.78
CA GLY A 68 -5.63 -3.22 -3.86
C GLY A 68 -6.86 -2.33 -4.13
N GLY A 69 -7.34 -2.31 -5.37
CA GLY A 69 -8.58 -1.59 -5.73
C GLY A 69 -9.80 -2.12 -4.98
N ASP A 70 -9.97 -3.44 -4.99
CA ASP A 70 -11.09 -4.12 -4.32
C ASP A 70 -10.98 -3.94 -2.80
N ALA A 71 -9.76 -3.96 -2.27
CA ALA A 71 -9.50 -3.69 -0.85
C ALA A 71 -9.94 -2.27 -0.45
N LEU A 72 -9.58 -1.26 -1.24
CA LEU A 72 -9.97 0.14 -0.99
C LEU A 72 -11.47 0.39 -1.26
N ASP A 73 -12.12 -0.37 -2.15
CA ASP A 73 -13.58 -0.34 -2.32
C ASP A 73 -14.28 -0.80 -1.03
N ALA A 74 -13.76 -1.83 -0.36
CA ALA A 74 -14.29 -2.28 0.93
C ALA A 74 -14.07 -1.23 2.04
N VAL A 75 -12.95 -0.48 2.03
CA VAL A 75 -12.74 0.65 2.95
C VAL A 75 -13.72 1.78 2.65
N ALA A 76 -13.88 2.14 1.38
CA ALA A 76 -14.81 3.18 0.94
C ALA A 76 -16.28 2.87 1.28
N ALA A 77 -16.65 1.59 1.26
CA ALA A 77 -17.97 1.11 1.66
C ALA A 77 -18.16 1.03 3.19
N GLY A 78 -17.14 1.32 3.99
CA GLY A 78 -17.18 1.20 5.46
C GLY A 78 -17.15 -0.24 5.98
N LEU A 79 -16.86 -1.23 5.12
CA LEU A 79 -16.76 -2.64 5.49
C LEU A 79 -15.42 -2.98 6.14
N MET A 80 -14.38 -2.23 5.80
CA MET A 80 -13.04 -2.35 6.36
C MET A 80 -12.58 -1.02 6.94
N PRO A 81 -11.97 -1.00 8.12
CA PRO A 81 -11.46 0.24 8.72
C PRO A 81 -10.22 0.77 8.02
N MET A 82 -9.35 -0.12 7.53
CA MET A 82 -8.07 0.24 6.92
C MET A 82 -7.80 -0.58 5.67
N GLY A 83 -6.95 -0.05 4.80
CA GLY A 83 -6.47 -0.77 3.63
C GLY A 83 -5.16 -0.22 3.08
N GLY A 84 -4.51 -1.02 2.23
CA GLY A 84 -3.28 -0.66 1.55
C GLY A 84 -3.43 -0.73 0.03
N ALA A 85 -3.00 0.31 -0.68
CA ALA A 85 -2.92 0.33 -2.14
C ALA A 85 -1.99 1.45 -2.64
N ALA A 86 -1.73 1.48 -3.94
CA ALA A 86 -0.98 2.56 -4.57
C ALA A 86 -1.82 3.85 -4.72
N GLU A 87 -1.14 4.97 -5.01
CA GLU A 87 -1.71 6.32 -5.02
C GLU A 87 -2.90 6.50 -5.95
N PRO A 88 -2.83 6.14 -7.26
CA PRO A 88 -3.96 6.38 -8.18
C PRO A 88 -5.22 5.65 -7.70
N THR A 89 -5.03 4.40 -7.25
CA THR A 89 -6.08 3.54 -6.74
C THR A 89 -6.77 4.14 -5.50
N THR A 90 -5.96 4.66 -4.58
CA THR A 90 -6.45 5.28 -3.33
C THR A 90 -7.15 6.60 -3.61
N LEU A 91 -6.57 7.46 -4.47
CA LEU A 91 -7.13 8.77 -4.81
C LEU A 91 -8.52 8.68 -5.47
N ILE A 92 -8.74 7.67 -6.31
CA ILE A 92 -10.05 7.45 -6.94
C ILE A 92 -11.15 7.22 -5.90
N ARG A 93 -10.85 6.46 -4.83
CA ARG A 93 -11.80 6.17 -3.74
C ARG A 93 -11.97 7.36 -2.82
N ALA A 94 -10.85 8.00 -2.47
CA ALA A 94 -10.84 9.20 -1.64
C ALA A 94 -11.57 10.41 -2.29
N ALA A 95 -11.67 10.43 -3.62
CA ALA A 95 -12.45 11.44 -4.34
C ALA A 95 -13.96 11.39 -4.04
N ARG A 96 -14.45 10.28 -3.47
CA ARG A 96 -15.90 10.04 -3.27
C ARG A 96 -16.25 9.69 -1.83
N THR A 97 -15.25 9.39 -0.98
CA THR A 97 -15.44 8.92 0.39
C THR A 97 -14.39 9.54 1.31
N ASP A 98 -14.67 9.53 2.60
CA ASP A 98 -13.75 10.06 3.61
C ASP A 98 -12.66 9.03 3.94
N ILE A 99 -11.71 8.85 3.01
CA ILE A 99 -10.49 8.08 3.20
C ILE A 99 -9.35 9.02 3.58
N LYS A 100 -8.58 8.65 4.59
CA LYS A 100 -7.35 9.33 5.03
C LYS A 100 -6.13 8.47 4.72
N VAL A 101 -5.09 9.08 4.15
CA VAL A 101 -3.81 8.44 3.83
C VAL A 101 -2.81 8.79 4.92
N LEU A 102 -2.25 7.78 5.57
CA LEU A 102 -1.52 7.92 6.84
C LEU A 102 -0.01 7.87 6.68
N GLY A 103 0.49 7.27 5.62
CA GLY A 103 1.92 7.14 5.35
C GLY A 103 2.19 6.22 4.16
N ILE A 104 3.43 6.24 3.74
CA ILE A 104 3.99 5.36 2.70
C ILE A 104 4.64 4.18 3.41
N TYR A 105 4.42 2.94 2.92
CA TYR A 105 5.11 1.75 3.46
C TYR A 105 5.94 1.00 2.42
N GLY A 106 5.96 1.47 1.18
CA GLY A 106 6.79 0.93 0.11
C GLY A 106 6.81 1.84 -1.08
N GLN A 107 7.89 1.84 -1.83
CA GLN A 107 8.04 2.60 -3.07
C GLN A 107 8.91 1.89 -4.08
N SER A 108 8.68 2.16 -5.38
CA SER A 108 9.52 1.63 -6.45
C SER A 108 9.34 2.35 -7.78
N GLY A 109 10.45 2.53 -8.51
CA GLY A 109 10.43 2.88 -9.93
C GLY A 109 10.63 1.68 -10.87
N SER A 110 11.01 0.51 -10.34
CA SER A 110 11.38 -0.67 -11.15
C SER A 110 10.43 -1.86 -11.02
N TYR A 111 9.53 -1.84 -10.05
CA TYR A 111 8.62 -2.93 -9.77
C TYR A 111 7.48 -3.07 -10.79
N ILE A 112 6.91 -1.96 -11.24
CA ILE A 112 5.87 -1.95 -12.27
C ILE A 112 6.57 -2.04 -13.63
N LYS A 113 6.31 -3.11 -14.40
CA LYS A 113 7.04 -3.46 -15.61
C LYS A 113 6.12 -3.47 -16.83
N PHE A 114 6.58 -2.90 -17.94
CA PHE A 114 5.94 -3.04 -19.24
C PHE A 114 6.42 -4.29 -19.92
N VAL A 115 5.54 -5.26 -20.06
CA VAL A 115 5.80 -6.49 -20.80
C VAL A 115 5.20 -6.36 -22.19
N ALA A 116 6.02 -6.51 -23.21
CA ALA A 116 5.63 -6.47 -24.61
C ALA A 116 5.64 -7.86 -25.23
N LYS A 117 4.79 -8.10 -26.24
CA LYS A 117 4.80 -9.32 -27.02
C LYS A 117 6.08 -9.45 -27.86
N PRO A 118 6.45 -10.67 -28.32
CA PRO A 118 7.59 -10.85 -29.21
C PRO A 118 7.55 -9.93 -30.43
N GLY A 119 8.72 -9.39 -30.82
CA GLY A 119 8.87 -8.49 -31.97
C GLY A 119 8.63 -7.02 -31.67
N ILE A 120 8.10 -6.64 -30.50
CA ILE A 120 8.01 -5.26 -30.04
C ILE A 120 9.30 -4.92 -29.28
N THR A 121 10.06 -3.98 -29.81
CA THR A 121 11.34 -3.49 -29.22
C THR A 121 11.31 -2.00 -28.88
N ASP A 122 10.29 -1.28 -29.37
CA ASP A 122 10.02 0.13 -29.08
C ASP A 122 8.54 0.27 -28.66
N PRO A 123 8.24 0.97 -27.58
CA PRO A 123 6.87 1.22 -27.13
C PRO A 123 5.95 1.82 -28.20
N LYS A 124 6.51 2.58 -29.16
CA LYS A 124 5.75 3.16 -30.30
C LYS A 124 5.13 2.13 -31.23
N GLN A 125 5.65 0.91 -31.22
CA GLN A 125 5.15 -0.20 -32.04
C GLN A 125 3.88 -0.83 -31.45
N ALA A 126 3.66 -0.67 -30.13
CA ALA A 126 2.49 -1.20 -29.45
C ALA A 126 1.24 -0.37 -29.79
N LYS A 127 0.18 -1.03 -30.27
CA LYS A 127 -1.08 -0.41 -30.66
C LYS A 127 -2.25 -0.81 -29.77
N ARG A 128 -2.19 -1.98 -29.16
CA ARG A 128 -3.17 -2.48 -28.19
C ARG A 128 -2.52 -2.61 -26.84
N LEU A 129 -2.85 -1.71 -25.93
CA LEU A 129 -2.24 -1.60 -24.60
C LEU A 129 -3.20 -2.10 -23.55
N GLY A 130 -2.78 -3.15 -22.82
CA GLY A 130 -3.53 -3.67 -21.68
C GLY A 130 -3.44 -2.74 -20.49
N ILE A 131 -4.58 -2.42 -19.89
CA ILE A 131 -4.66 -1.60 -18.67
C ILE A 131 -5.60 -2.19 -17.63
N VAL A 132 -5.24 -2.05 -16.36
CA VAL A 132 -6.16 -2.21 -15.22
C VAL A 132 -6.72 -0.83 -14.89
N PRO A 133 -8.01 -0.59 -15.11
CA PRO A 133 -8.59 0.73 -14.92
C PRO A 133 -8.39 1.28 -13.51
N GLY A 134 -8.02 2.55 -13.40
CA GLY A 134 -7.86 3.24 -12.13
C GLY A 134 -6.71 2.75 -11.26
N SER A 135 -5.68 2.17 -11.84
CA SER A 135 -4.51 1.66 -11.14
C SER A 135 -3.20 2.25 -11.67
N VAL A 136 -2.09 1.85 -11.06
CA VAL A 136 -0.73 2.16 -11.56
C VAL A 136 -0.49 1.67 -12.97
N SER A 137 -1.20 0.63 -13.43
CA SER A 137 -1.13 0.11 -14.80
C SER A 137 -1.59 1.17 -15.81
N GLU A 138 -2.76 1.76 -15.61
CA GLU A 138 -3.30 2.80 -16.49
C GLU A 138 -2.45 4.06 -16.43
N PHE A 139 -2.04 4.50 -15.21
CA PHE A 139 -1.22 5.69 -15.05
C PHE A 139 0.17 5.54 -15.69
N SER A 140 0.84 4.39 -15.50
CA SER A 140 2.14 4.13 -16.15
C SER A 140 2.03 4.10 -17.68
N THR A 141 0.93 3.53 -18.19
CA THR A 141 0.63 3.53 -19.63
C THR A 141 0.49 4.96 -20.15
N GLU A 142 -0.24 5.83 -19.45
CA GLU A 142 -0.36 7.24 -19.83
C GLU A 142 1.00 7.97 -19.82
N GLN A 143 1.83 7.74 -18.77
CA GLN A 143 3.17 8.32 -18.71
C GLN A 143 4.05 7.84 -19.88
N MET A 144 3.90 6.58 -20.31
CA MET A 144 4.57 6.07 -21.50
C MET A 144 4.11 6.79 -22.78
N LEU A 145 2.80 6.97 -22.96
CA LEU A 145 2.28 7.69 -24.13
C LEU A 145 2.84 9.11 -24.19
N ILE A 146 2.87 9.82 -23.06
CA ILE A 146 3.44 11.16 -22.96
C ILE A 146 4.93 11.16 -23.28
N LYS A 147 5.71 10.31 -22.60
CA LYS A 147 7.18 10.28 -22.73
C LYS A 147 7.64 9.96 -24.15
N TYR A 148 6.97 9.04 -24.81
CA TYR A 148 7.32 8.60 -26.17
C TYR A 148 6.58 9.37 -27.25
N ALA A 149 5.81 10.42 -26.89
CA ALA A 149 5.00 11.23 -27.80
C ALA A 149 4.10 10.35 -28.71
N ILE A 150 3.46 9.35 -28.11
CA ILE A 150 2.49 8.48 -28.77
C ILE A 150 1.11 9.15 -28.68
N ASP A 151 0.47 9.37 -29.84
CA ASP A 151 -0.90 9.90 -29.86
C ASP A 151 -1.86 8.89 -29.18
N PRO A 152 -2.57 9.27 -28.10
CA PRO A 152 -3.53 8.39 -27.45
C PRO A 152 -4.64 7.86 -28.39
N LYS A 153 -4.95 8.60 -29.46
CA LYS A 153 -5.93 8.15 -30.48
C LYS A 153 -5.38 7.07 -31.41
N SER A 154 -4.05 6.85 -31.45
CA SER A 154 -3.39 5.84 -32.27
C SER A 154 -3.27 4.49 -31.60
N VAL A 155 -3.74 4.36 -30.36
CA VAL A 155 -3.68 3.13 -29.55
C VAL A 155 -5.06 2.76 -29.03
N GLU A 156 -5.29 1.46 -28.90
CA GLU A 156 -6.46 0.87 -28.25
C GLU A 156 -6.10 0.51 -26.80
N LEU A 157 -6.93 0.92 -25.83
CA LEU A 157 -6.79 0.52 -24.44
C LEU A 157 -7.69 -0.68 -24.14
N VAL A 158 -7.08 -1.85 -23.93
CA VAL A 158 -7.78 -3.10 -23.61
C VAL A 158 -7.88 -3.22 -22.08
N LYS A 159 -9.11 -3.17 -21.57
CA LYS A 159 -9.39 -3.21 -20.11
C LYS A 159 -9.60 -4.67 -19.69
N ALA A 160 -8.83 -5.10 -18.68
CA ALA A 160 -8.97 -6.44 -18.09
C ALA A 160 -8.46 -6.45 -16.65
N GLY A 161 -8.68 -7.57 -15.95
CA GLY A 161 -8.06 -7.84 -14.67
C GLY A 161 -6.61 -8.31 -14.79
N PRO A 162 -5.76 -8.11 -13.76
CA PRO A 162 -4.34 -8.45 -13.84
C PRO A 162 -4.04 -9.90 -14.26
N PRO A 163 -4.81 -10.93 -13.83
CA PRO A 163 -4.54 -12.33 -14.18
C PRO A 163 -4.74 -12.66 -15.67
N GLU A 164 -5.49 -11.85 -16.39
CA GLU A 164 -5.85 -12.11 -17.79
C GLU A 164 -4.73 -11.73 -18.77
N PHE A 165 -3.91 -10.72 -18.43
CA PHE A 165 -2.96 -10.11 -19.36
C PHE A 165 -1.88 -11.05 -19.91
N PRO A 166 -1.28 -11.98 -19.14
CA PRO A 166 -0.33 -12.92 -19.71
C PRO A 166 -0.92 -13.73 -20.88
N ALA A 167 -2.17 -14.19 -20.74
CA ALA A 167 -2.86 -14.93 -21.80
C ALA A 167 -3.27 -14.03 -22.98
N LEU A 168 -3.73 -12.81 -22.72
CA LEU A 168 -4.05 -11.82 -23.76
C LEU A 168 -2.79 -11.45 -24.57
N LEU A 169 -1.63 -11.32 -23.93
CA LEU A 169 -0.35 -11.08 -24.60
C LEU A 169 0.05 -12.26 -25.49
N ALA A 170 -0.02 -13.48 -24.96
CA ALA A 170 0.36 -14.70 -25.68
C ALA A 170 -0.50 -14.93 -26.94
N ARG A 171 -1.80 -14.61 -26.89
CA ARG A 171 -2.70 -14.67 -28.06
C ARG A 171 -2.52 -13.50 -29.02
N GLY A 172 -1.81 -12.44 -28.58
CA GLY A 172 -1.66 -11.21 -29.35
C GLY A 172 -2.88 -10.29 -29.28
N ASP A 173 -3.80 -10.48 -28.31
CA ASP A 173 -4.95 -9.61 -28.07
C ASP A 173 -4.50 -8.24 -27.51
N VAL A 174 -3.36 -8.20 -26.83
CA VAL A 174 -2.64 -6.98 -26.46
C VAL A 174 -1.20 -7.04 -26.97
N ASP A 175 -0.63 -5.87 -27.24
CA ASP A 175 0.76 -5.73 -27.69
C ASP A 175 1.72 -5.56 -26.48
N GLY A 176 1.20 -5.10 -25.35
CA GLY A 176 1.93 -4.96 -24.10
C GLY A 176 1.06 -4.40 -22.98
N TYR A 177 1.56 -4.49 -21.77
CA TYR A 177 0.88 -3.99 -20.57
C TYR A 177 1.88 -3.63 -19.48
N PHE A 178 1.56 -2.61 -18.66
CA PHE A 178 2.23 -2.37 -17.38
C PHE A 178 1.51 -3.11 -16.26
N LEU A 179 2.25 -3.93 -15.49
CA LEU A 179 1.71 -4.58 -14.29
C LEU A 179 2.80 -4.80 -13.22
N TRP A 180 2.34 -5.27 -12.07
CA TRP A 180 3.12 -5.73 -10.91
C TRP A 180 3.23 -7.25 -10.86
N GLU A 181 4.16 -7.76 -10.08
CA GLU A 181 4.34 -9.22 -9.95
C GLU A 181 3.12 -9.90 -9.27
N PRO A 182 2.75 -11.11 -9.72
CA PRO A 182 3.55 -12.02 -10.58
C PRO A 182 3.28 -11.90 -12.10
N TRP A 183 2.51 -10.93 -12.54
CA TRP A 183 1.97 -10.88 -13.92
C TRP A 183 3.03 -10.59 -14.98
N PRO A 184 4.03 -9.69 -14.76
CA PRO A 184 5.18 -9.54 -15.67
C PRO A 184 5.96 -10.84 -15.84
N THR A 185 6.30 -11.51 -14.73
CA THR A 185 7.00 -12.81 -14.77
C THR A 185 6.19 -13.86 -15.55
N ASN A 186 4.88 -13.90 -15.38
CA ASN A 186 4.02 -14.83 -16.11
C ASN A 186 3.93 -14.48 -17.61
N GLY A 187 3.90 -13.20 -17.97
CA GLY A 187 3.95 -12.76 -19.36
C GLY A 187 5.28 -13.12 -20.05
N VAL A 188 6.40 -12.95 -19.33
CA VAL A 188 7.73 -13.37 -19.83
C VAL A 188 7.80 -14.87 -20.05
N LYS A 189 7.25 -15.69 -19.14
CA LYS A 189 7.15 -17.16 -19.31
C LYS A 189 6.35 -17.55 -20.56
N GLN A 190 5.46 -16.69 -21.02
CA GLN A 190 4.66 -16.89 -22.24
C GLN A 190 5.27 -16.23 -23.49
N GLY A 191 6.55 -15.85 -23.42
CA GLY A 191 7.32 -15.32 -24.55
C GLY A 191 7.39 -13.79 -24.62
N GLY A 192 6.78 -13.06 -23.69
CA GLY A 192 6.91 -11.62 -23.61
C GLY A 192 8.31 -11.17 -23.18
N THR A 193 8.60 -9.88 -23.36
CA THR A 193 9.86 -9.25 -22.96
C THR A 193 9.57 -7.99 -22.14
N VAL A 194 10.26 -7.81 -21.01
CA VAL A 194 10.20 -6.54 -20.27
C VAL A 194 10.98 -5.49 -21.05
N LEU A 195 10.30 -4.43 -21.49
CA LEU A 195 10.94 -3.30 -22.20
C LEU A 195 11.20 -2.11 -21.31
N LEU A 196 10.30 -1.83 -20.38
CA LEU A 196 10.33 -0.63 -19.54
C LEU A 196 9.88 -0.96 -18.11
N THR A 197 10.27 -0.07 -17.19
CA THR A 197 9.70 0.04 -15.84
C THR A 197 8.90 1.34 -15.73
N SER A 198 8.13 1.50 -14.68
CA SER A 198 7.44 2.77 -14.41
C SER A 198 8.42 3.93 -14.19
N GLY A 199 9.60 3.66 -13.63
CA GLY A 199 10.67 4.65 -13.49
C GLY A 199 11.20 5.15 -14.83
N ASP A 200 11.30 4.26 -15.83
CA ASP A 200 11.71 4.65 -17.19
C ASP A 200 10.71 5.63 -17.83
N VAL A 201 9.47 5.69 -17.35
CA VAL A 201 8.47 6.66 -17.81
C VAL A 201 8.26 7.82 -16.82
N GLY A 202 9.18 7.94 -15.83
CA GLY A 202 9.19 9.06 -14.87
C GLY A 202 8.22 8.88 -13.70
N TYR A 203 7.82 7.63 -13.39
CA TYR A 203 6.90 7.33 -12.31
C TYR A 203 7.49 6.32 -11.32
N ALA A 204 7.79 6.77 -10.11
CA ALA A 204 8.06 5.90 -8.97
C ALA A 204 6.80 5.85 -8.10
N TYR A 205 6.12 4.70 -8.09
CA TYR A 205 4.89 4.54 -7.31
C TYR A 205 5.16 4.37 -5.83
N ASN A 206 4.18 4.71 -5.01
CA ASN A 206 4.20 4.50 -3.56
C ASN A 206 3.01 3.64 -3.13
N MET A 207 3.26 2.77 -2.17
CA MET A 207 2.21 2.04 -1.47
C MET A 207 1.78 2.84 -0.24
N TRP A 208 0.50 3.17 -0.16
CA TRP A 208 -0.09 3.97 0.89
C TRP A 208 -0.88 3.11 1.87
N LEU A 209 -0.69 3.37 3.16
CA LEU A 209 -1.62 2.92 4.18
C LEU A 209 -2.72 3.96 4.33
N ALA A 210 -3.96 3.51 4.21
CA ALA A 210 -5.14 4.35 4.29
C ALA A 210 -6.14 3.83 5.32
N ALA A 211 -6.95 4.73 5.86
CA ALA A 211 -8.01 4.40 6.80
C ALA A 211 -9.31 5.14 6.43
N SER A 212 -10.45 4.59 6.82
CA SER A 212 -11.71 5.31 6.88
C SER A 212 -11.60 6.47 7.86
N GLY A 213 -11.98 7.69 7.45
CA GLY A 213 -11.93 8.88 8.31
C GLY A 213 -12.74 8.72 9.61
N PRO A 214 -14.00 8.21 9.56
CA PRO A 214 -14.78 7.94 10.76
C PRO A 214 -14.08 6.98 11.74
N TRP A 215 -13.49 5.89 11.26
CA TRP A 215 -12.76 4.96 12.12
C TRP A 215 -11.50 5.61 12.71
N LEU A 216 -10.75 6.33 11.90
CA LEU A 216 -9.49 6.96 12.31
C LEU A 216 -9.68 7.97 13.45
N ALA A 217 -10.84 8.63 13.52
CA ALA A 217 -11.13 9.64 14.54
C ALA A 217 -10.91 9.09 15.97
N ASP A 218 -11.28 7.84 16.20
CA ASP A 218 -11.21 7.20 17.52
C ASP A 218 -10.03 6.18 17.65
N HIS A 219 -9.34 5.84 16.53
CA HIS A 219 -8.35 4.76 16.49
C HIS A 219 -6.97 5.20 16.00
N GLN A 220 -6.58 6.46 16.26
CA GLN A 220 -5.27 6.97 15.82
C GLN A 220 -4.10 6.19 16.45
N ALA A 221 -4.26 5.72 17.69
CA ALA A 221 -3.24 4.92 18.37
C ALA A 221 -3.00 3.58 17.64
N ASP A 222 -4.08 2.88 17.28
CA ASP A 222 -4.01 1.62 16.53
C ASP A 222 -3.36 1.82 15.15
N ALA A 223 -3.76 2.88 14.44
CA ALA A 223 -3.18 3.21 13.14
C ALA A 223 -1.67 3.51 13.22
N LYS A 224 -1.22 4.22 14.28
CA LYS A 224 0.20 4.48 14.53
C LYS A 224 0.96 3.20 14.91
N ALA A 225 0.35 2.34 15.72
CA ALA A 225 0.91 1.04 16.09
C ALA A 225 1.10 0.13 14.85
N ILE A 226 0.15 0.13 13.92
CA ILE A 226 0.28 -0.57 12.64
C ILE A 226 1.45 -0.01 11.84
N LEU A 227 1.57 1.31 11.68
CA LEU A 227 2.71 1.91 10.97
C LEU A 227 4.06 1.58 11.63
N ALA A 228 4.11 1.55 12.97
CA ALA A 228 5.31 1.16 13.71
C ALA A 228 5.70 -0.31 13.44
N ALA A 229 4.72 -1.23 13.43
CA ALA A 229 4.93 -2.62 13.06
C ALA A 229 5.46 -2.76 11.63
N LEU A 230 4.89 -2.02 10.68
CA LEU A 230 5.36 -2.00 9.29
C LEU A 230 6.79 -1.43 9.17
N ALA A 231 7.14 -0.42 9.97
CA ALA A 231 8.49 0.16 9.97
C ALA A 231 9.52 -0.85 10.46
N GLU A 232 9.23 -1.59 11.53
CA GLU A 232 10.07 -2.68 12.02
C GLU A 232 10.17 -3.81 10.98
N ALA A 233 9.06 -4.23 10.41
CA ALA A 233 9.05 -5.24 9.34
C ALA A 233 9.91 -4.82 8.15
N CYS A 234 9.84 -3.57 7.71
CA CYS A 234 10.69 -3.06 6.65
C CYS A 234 12.18 -3.06 7.03
N ALA A 235 12.53 -2.79 8.29
CA ALA A 235 13.91 -2.92 8.75
C ALA A 235 14.41 -4.37 8.66
N ILE A 236 13.57 -5.34 9.05
CA ILE A 236 13.87 -6.77 8.94
C ILE A 236 14.01 -7.18 7.46
N VAL A 237 13.09 -6.78 6.58
CA VAL A 237 13.17 -7.09 5.13
C VAL A 237 14.45 -6.54 4.49
N ARG A 238 14.88 -5.34 4.87
CA ARG A 238 16.13 -4.77 4.35
C ARG A 238 17.38 -5.52 4.84
N ALA A 239 17.36 -6.01 6.09
CA ALA A 239 18.45 -6.78 6.67
C ALA A 239 18.48 -8.23 6.14
N ASP A 240 17.30 -8.84 5.97
CA ASP A 240 17.13 -10.21 5.48
C ASP A 240 15.96 -10.29 4.50
N PRO A 241 16.19 -10.02 3.22
CA PRO A 241 15.15 -10.13 2.19
C PRO A 241 14.55 -11.53 2.04
N ALA A 242 15.30 -12.60 2.41
CA ALA A 242 14.80 -13.96 2.33
C ALA A 242 13.67 -14.20 3.33
N LYS A 243 13.74 -13.59 4.51
CA LYS A 243 12.67 -13.63 5.49
C LYS A 243 11.38 -12.95 4.98
N GLY A 244 11.54 -11.79 4.32
CA GLY A 244 10.44 -11.12 3.65
C GLY A 244 9.82 -11.99 2.55
N ALA A 245 10.65 -12.64 1.72
CA ALA A 245 10.19 -13.52 0.66
C ALA A 245 9.42 -14.76 1.20
N ALA A 246 9.86 -15.31 2.33
CA ALA A 246 9.15 -16.39 3.01
C ALA A 246 7.76 -15.94 3.50
N ALA A 247 7.65 -14.71 4.03
CA ALA A 247 6.37 -14.14 4.45
C ALA A 247 5.42 -13.92 3.25
N VAL A 248 5.93 -13.42 2.13
CA VAL A 248 5.16 -13.28 0.89
C VAL A 248 4.67 -14.64 0.40
N GLN A 249 5.51 -15.69 0.43
CA GLN A 249 5.09 -17.04 0.04
C GLN A 249 4.00 -17.58 0.94
N ALA A 250 4.16 -17.42 2.23
CA ALA A 250 3.20 -17.96 3.21
C ALA A 250 1.83 -17.31 3.09
N GLU A 251 1.77 -16.01 2.87
CA GLU A 251 0.52 -15.24 2.86
C GLU A 251 -0.07 -15.09 1.44
N ALA A 252 0.74 -14.68 0.46
CA ALA A 252 0.29 -14.38 -0.90
C ALA A 252 0.41 -15.57 -1.87
N LYS A 253 1.00 -16.69 -1.43
CA LYS A 253 1.26 -17.88 -2.26
C LYS A 253 2.15 -17.64 -3.47
N ILE A 254 2.90 -16.52 -3.48
CA ILE A 254 3.92 -16.23 -4.48
C ILE A 254 5.17 -17.03 -4.09
N PRO A 255 5.77 -17.83 -4.99
CA PRO A 255 6.96 -18.62 -4.66
C PRO A 255 8.09 -17.75 -4.09
N ALA A 256 8.76 -18.19 -3.02
CA ALA A 256 9.78 -17.41 -2.31
C ALA A 256 10.90 -16.93 -3.25
N ALA A 257 11.33 -17.75 -4.21
CA ALA A 257 12.33 -17.36 -5.20
C ALA A 257 11.87 -16.17 -6.08
N THR A 258 10.60 -16.17 -6.49
CA THR A 258 9.99 -15.06 -7.22
C THR A 258 9.87 -13.82 -6.34
N ALA A 259 9.37 -14.00 -5.12
CA ALA A 259 9.26 -12.90 -4.16
C ALA A 259 10.63 -12.28 -3.86
N LEU A 260 11.66 -13.09 -3.61
CA LEU A 260 13.02 -12.62 -3.33
C LEU A 260 13.61 -11.82 -4.51
N ALA A 261 13.40 -12.28 -5.74
CA ALA A 261 13.82 -11.54 -6.92
C ALA A 261 13.11 -10.19 -7.03
N THR A 262 11.82 -10.17 -6.72
CA THR A 262 10.94 -9.00 -6.79
C THR A 262 11.26 -7.96 -5.69
N LEU A 263 11.57 -8.42 -4.47
CA LEU A 263 11.87 -7.52 -3.34
C LEU A 263 13.10 -6.66 -3.55
N LYS A 264 13.98 -7.00 -4.50
CA LYS A 264 15.11 -6.15 -4.91
C LYS A 264 14.65 -4.86 -5.60
N ASP A 265 13.49 -4.92 -6.22
CA ASP A 265 12.89 -3.79 -6.94
C ASP A 265 12.04 -2.89 -6.02
N ILE A 266 11.79 -3.31 -4.77
CA ILE A 266 10.91 -2.60 -3.84
C ILE A 266 11.73 -2.03 -2.68
N GLN A 267 11.65 -0.74 -2.48
CA GLN A 267 12.15 -0.10 -1.27
C GLN A 267 11.07 -0.21 -0.18
N CYS A 268 11.22 -1.21 0.71
CA CYS A 268 10.40 -1.31 1.91
C CYS A 268 10.83 -0.24 2.91
N THR A 269 9.97 0.73 3.15
CA THR A 269 10.22 1.84 4.07
C THR A 269 8.91 2.44 4.54
N VAL A 270 8.81 2.75 5.82
CA VAL A 270 7.68 3.56 6.33
C VAL A 270 8.17 4.98 6.52
N ARG A 271 7.51 5.92 5.89
CA ARG A 271 7.86 7.33 5.93
C ARG A 271 6.67 8.26 5.70
N ASP A 272 6.83 9.50 6.09
CA ASP A 272 5.94 10.60 5.75
C ASP A 272 6.13 11.08 4.31
N PHE A 273 5.33 12.01 3.88
CA PHE A 273 5.26 12.55 2.53
C PHE A 273 6.22 13.72 2.34
N THR A 274 7.05 13.64 1.31
CA THR A 274 7.96 14.72 0.93
C THR A 274 7.29 15.71 -0.04
N PRO A 275 7.85 16.92 -0.23
CA PRO A 275 7.37 17.85 -1.27
C PRO A 275 7.41 17.25 -2.68
N ALA A 276 8.39 16.38 -2.97
CA ALA A 276 8.49 15.69 -4.26
C ALA A 276 7.37 14.67 -4.47
N ASP A 277 6.99 13.94 -3.39
CA ASP A 277 5.83 13.06 -3.43
C ASP A 277 4.55 13.85 -3.72
N MET A 278 4.32 14.94 -2.97
CA MET A 278 3.14 15.79 -3.16
C MET A 278 3.05 16.32 -4.59
N ALA A 279 4.17 16.75 -5.19
CA ALA A 279 4.21 17.20 -6.58
C ALA A 279 3.84 16.07 -7.58
N THR A 280 4.19 14.83 -7.28
CA THR A 280 3.80 13.66 -8.07
C THR A 280 2.31 13.37 -7.90
N TYR A 281 1.79 13.42 -6.68
CA TYR A 281 0.38 13.17 -6.39
C TYR A 281 -0.55 14.22 -7.00
N GLU A 282 -0.11 15.48 -7.07
CA GLU A 282 -0.82 16.54 -7.81
C GLU A 282 -0.97 16.18 -9.29
N LYS A 283 0.09 15.67 -9.93
CA LYS A 283 0.03 15.22 -11.33
C LYS A 283 -0.93 14.04 -11.51
N ILE A 284 -0.94 13.10 -10.55
CA ILE A 284 -1.88 11.97 -10.57
C ILE A 284 -3.32 12.48 -10.42
N ALA A 285 -3.58 13.42 -9.49
CA ALA A 285 -4.89 14.01 -9.28
C ALA A 285 -5.37 14.78 -10.52
N ASP A 286 -4.49 15.54 -11.18
CA ASP A 286 -4.77 16.23 -12.43
C ASP A 286 -5.11 15.24 -13.56
N PHE A 287 -4.33 14.16 -13.70
CA PHE A 287 -4.58 13.09 -14.67
C PHE A 287 -5.96 12.45 -14.45
N LEU A 288 -6.26 12.04 -13.21
CA LEU A 288 -7.54 11.40 -12.88
C LEU A 288 -8.74 12.32 -13.19
N ALA A 289 -8.62 13.60 -12.91
CA ALA A 289 -9.65 14.59 -13.21
C ALA A 289 -9.79 14.83 -14.72
N ALA A 290 -8.68 15.03 -15.44
CA ALA A 290 -8.66 15.26 -16.89
C ALA A 290 -9.27 14.08 -17.67
N ARG A 291 -9.04 12.85 -17.20
CA ARG A 291 -9.61 11.61 -17.76
C ARG A 291 -11.03 11.32 -17.28
N LYS A 292 -11.60 12.18 -16.43
CA LYS A 292 -12.93 12.00 -15.81
C LYS A 292 -13.08 10.70 -15.02
N ILE A 293 -11.98 10.18 -14.49
CA ILE A 293 -11.95 9.01 -13.61
C ILE A 293 -12.47 9.41 -12.22
N THR A 294 -12.12 10.62 -11.78
CA THR A 294 -12.69 11.27 -10.59
C THR A 294 -13.67 12.38 -10.99
N PRO A 295 -14.64 12.73 -10.14
CA PRO A 295 -15.61 13.80 -10.41
C PRO A 295 -14.96 15.19 -10.61
N GLY A 296 -13.77 15.36 -10.07
CA GLY A 296 -12.94 16.59 -10.15
C GLY A 296 -11.55 16.30 -9.59
N LYS A 297 -10.71 17.33 -9.55
CA LYS A 297 -9.38 17.21 -8.94
C LYS A 297 -9.52 16.92 -7.44
N VAL A 298 -8.81 15.91 -6.99
CA VAL A 298 -8.80 15.51 -5.58
C VAL A 298 -8.00 16.52 -4.77
N ASP A 299 -8.56 17.02 -3.67
CA ASP A 299 -7.89 17.92 -2.74
C ASP A 299 -7.01 17.08 -1.79
N LEU A 300 -5.72 17.01 -2.10
CA LEU A 300 -4.76 16.20 -1.35
C LEU A 300 -4.64 16.63 0.11
N SER A 301 -4.86 17.91 0.43
CA SER A 301 -4.76 18.43 1.80
C SER A 301 -5.82 17.86 2.75
N LYS A 302 -6.96 17.42 2.20
CA LYS A 302 -8.03 16.78 2.97
C LYS A 302 -7.82 15.28 3.20
N ILE A 303 -6.98 14.66 2.36
CA ILE A 303 -6.80 13.21 2.31
C ILE A 303 -5.51 12.81 3.01
N ILE A 304 -4.39 13.48 2.68
CA ILE A 304 -3.06 13.11 3.17
C ILE A 304 -2.83 13.72 4.56
N GLN A 305 -2.55 12.86 5.53
CA GLN A 305 -2.28 13.22 6.91
C GLN A 305 -0.77 13.37 7.13
N GLN A 306 -0.19 14.48 6.60
CA GLN A 306 1.24 14.77 6.81
C GLN A 306 1.59 14.86 8.29
N GLY A 307 2.71 14.28 8.69
CA GLY A 307 3.16 14.24 10.08
C GLY A 307 2.39 13.24 10.97
N PHE A 308 1.48 12.43 10.40
CA PHE A 308 0.71 11.46 11.18
C PHE A 308 1.61 10.44 11.88
N TYR A 309 2.64 9.97 11.18
CA TYR A 309 3.63 9.03 11.69
C TYR A 309 5.03 9.41 11.21
N VAL A 310 5.93 9.65 12.16
CA VAL A 310 7.35 9.84 11.91
C VAL A 310 8.08 8.66 12.55
N PRO A 311 8.76 7.80 11.79
CA PRO A 311 9.58 6.72 12.36
C PRO A 311 10.65 7.29 13.30
N GLN A 312 10.80 6.65 14.45
CA GLN A 312 11.85 6.98 15.44
C GLN A 312 13.20 6.41 15.02
#